data_abdf76edb1549a75e4a96e05862ede90
#
_entry.id   abdf76edb1549a75e4a96e05862ede90
#
_cell.length_a   1.000
_cell.length_b   1.000
_cell.length_c   1.000
_cell.angle_alpha   90.00
_cell.angle_beta   90.00
_cell.angle_gamma   90.00
#
_symmetry.space_group_name_H-M   'P 1'
#
loop_
_entity.id
_entity.type
_entity.pdbx_description
1 polymer ?
#
loop_
_entity_poly.entity_id
_entity_poly.type
_entity_poly.pdbx_seq_one_letter_code
_entity_poly.pdbx_strand_id
1 'polypeptide(L)'
;YNYIILRNAVNLGKGRALKHAFNYALNTYPNLIGVITADSDGQHSADDIQDCKNTLLRNPDSFILGCRNFDRKSVPWKSRVGNNFTKLVFKYLCGLKISDTQTGLRAIPKEFMKALLTTPGEKFEYETNMILEGKDKVNMIEIPIETIYDSKENHHTHFDPLKDSMMIYRIIISYSLAAFFSAIVDFTLFAITNNLGTSIWFSTGFARTISSGINFYFNRNKVFKSNGNVAVQFMKYILLVICSGTASAFLITRLLEVFSIQVLIIKGVVEVFLFFLNYYIQSSLIFVSRKREAV
;
A
#
# COMPACT_ATOMS: atom_id res chain seq x y z
N TYR A 1 -20.92 -12.23 32.64
CA TYR A 1 -20.83 -12.17 31.17
C TYR A 1 -20.26 -13.49 30.67
N ASN A 2 -20.96 -14.17 29.74
CA ASN A 2 -20.43 -15.35 29.04
C ASN A 2 -19.48 -14.86 27.95
N TYR A 3 -18.18 -15.03 28.16
CA TYR A 3 -17.16 -14.75 27.16
C TYR A 3 -16.46 -16.04 26.73
N ILE A 4 -16.01 -16.08 25.48
CA ILE A 4 -15.31 -17.24 24.91
C ILE A 4 -13.84 -16.84 24.73
N ILE A 5 -12.95 -17.67 25.30
CA ILE A 5 -11.51 -17.49 25.18
C ILE A 5 -10.99 -18.42 24.08
N LEU A 6 -10.49 -17.83 23.00
CA LEU A 6 -9.75 -18.56 21.97
C LEU A 6 -8.26 -18.42 22.24
N ARG A 7 -7.58 -19.51 22.54
CA ARG A 7 -6.17 -19.51 22.90
C ARG A 7 -5.35 -20.26 21.85
N ASN A 8 -4.26 -19.65 21.40
CA ASN A 8 -3.21 -20.31 20.65
C ASN A 8 -2.14 -20.85 21.64
N ALA A 9 -1.57 -22.02 21.36
CA ALA A 9 -0.54 -22.62 22.22
C ALA A 9 0.72 -21.73 22.34
N VAL A 10 1.02 -20.95 21.32
CA VAL A 10 2.13 -20.00 21.28
C VAL A 10 1.64 -18.67 20.70
N ASN A 11 2.42 -17.59 20.92
CA ASN A 11 2.13 -16.30 20.33
C ASN A 11 2.42 -16.34 18.81
N LEU A 12 1.35 -16.35 18.01
CA LEU A 12 1.41 -16.35 16.54
C LEU A 12 1.21 -14.97 15.93
N GLY A 13 0.96 -13.96 16.75
CA GLY A 13 0.72 -12.57 16.35
C GLY A 13 -0.75 -12.21 16.22
N LYS A 14 -1.02 -10.89 16.17
CA LYS A 14 -2.37 -10.29 16.15
C LYS A 14 -3.19 -10.76 14.94
N GLY A 15 -2.57 -10.79 13.75
CA GLY A 15 -3.25 -11.21 12.51
C GLY A 15 -3.73 -12.67 12.59
N ARG A 16 -2.91 -13.58 13.12
CA ARG A 16 -3.32 -14.98 13.32
C ARG A 16 -4.46 -15.10 14.35
N ALA A 17 -4.41 -14.32 15.42
CA ALA A 17 -5.48 -14.31 16.43
C ALA A 17 -6.81 -13.83 15.83
N LEU A 18 -6.79 -12.78 15.01
CA LEU A 18 -7.97 -12.29 14.31
C LEU A 18 -8.53 -13.33 13.32
N LYS A 19 -7.69 -13.97 12.51
CA LYS A 19 -8.12 -15.05 11.60
C LYS A 19 -8.73 -16.21 12.36
N HIS A 20 -8.16 -16.61 13.50
CA HIS A 20 -8.71 -17.66 14.34
C HIS A 20 -10.09 -17.27 14.87
N ALA A 21 -10.25 -16.03 15.36
CA ALA A 21 -11.53 -15.51 15.82
C ALA A 21 -12.57 -15.44 14.69
N PHE A 22 -12.20 -14.99 13.50
CA PHE A 22 -13.08 -14.94 12.33
C PHE A 22 -13.54 -16.34 11.90
N ASN A 23 -12.61 -17.28 11.82
CA ASN A 23 -12.94 -18.67 11.48
C ASN A 23 -13.88 -19.29 12.52
N TYR A 24 -13.64 -19.06 13.81
CA TYR A 24 -14.52 -19.52 14.88
C TYR A 24 -15.92 -18.91 14.73
N ALA A 25 -16.02 -17.59 14.57
CA ALA A 25 -17.31 -16.90 14.47
C ALA A 25 -18.12 -17.35 13.24
N LEU A 26 -17.48 -17.52 12.09
CA LEU A 26 -18.11 -17.98 10.85
C LEU A 26 -18.67 -19.41 10.97
N ASN A 27 -17.99 -20.29 11.70
CA ASN A 27 -18.42 -21.68 11.89
C ASN A 27 -19.46 -21.83 13.01
N THR A 28 -19.45 -20.95 14.01
CA THR A 28 -20.29 -21.10 15.20
C THR A 28 -21.64 -20.38 15.06
N TYR A 29 -21.66 -19.25 14.33
CA TYR A 29 -22.84 -18.38 14.26
C TYR A 29 -23.40 -18.30 12.84
N PRO A 30 -24.39 -19.13 12.46
CA PRO A 30 -24.94 -19.17 11.09
C PRO A 30 -25.52 -17.82 10.64
N ASN A 31 -26.19 -17.12 11.56
CA ASN A 31 -26.89 -15.85 11.32
C ASN A 31 -25.99 -14.61 11.60
N LEU A 32 -24.67 -14.79 11.60
CA LEU A 32 -23.73 -13.71 11.82
C LEU A 32 -23.85 -12.67 10.70
N ILE A 33 -24.03 -11.40 11.06
CA ILE A 33 -23.97 -10.27 10.13
C ILE A 33 -22.52 -9.83 9.93
N GLY A 34 -21.75 -9.81 11.01
CA GLY A 34 -20.34 -9.44 11.03
C GLY A 34 -19.79 -9.41 12.44
N VAL A 35 -18.55 -9.00 12.58
CA VAL A 35 -17.87 -8.89 13.88
C VAL A 35 -17.32 -7.48 14.07
N ILE A 36 -17.13 -7.10 15.34
CA ILE A 36 -16.42 -5.89 15.71
C ILE A 36 -15.11 -6.32 16.36
N THR A 37 -14.00 -5.78 15.89
CA THR A 37 -12.70 -5.90 16.54
C THR A 37 -12.41 -4.66 17.36
N ALA A 38 -11.82 -4.83 18.52
CA ALA A 38 -11.32 -3.74 19.36
C ALA A 38 -10.05 -4.21 20.08
N ASP A 39 -9.13 -3.26 20.32
CA ASP A 39 -7.94 -3.54 21.11
C ASP A 39 -8.30 -3.62 22.61
N SER A 40 -7.59 -4.46 23.36
CA SER A 40 -7.85 -4.69 24.79
C SER A 40 -7.10 -3.70 25.70
N ASP A 41 -6.54 -2.63 25.14
CA ASP A 41 -5.76 -1.61 25.85
C ASP A 41 -6.61 -0.49 26.50
N GLY A 42 -7.94 -0.58 26.36
CA GLY A 42 -8.86 0.41 26.95
C GLY A 42 -8.98 1.72 26.18
N GLN A 43 -8.38 1.84 24.98
CA GLN A 43 -8.43 3.08 24.20
C GLN A 43 -9.75 3.29 23.45
N HIS A 44 -10.60 2.27 23.36
CA HIS A 44 -11.90 2.35 22.68
C HIS A 44 -13.05 2.45 23.69
N SER A 45 -13.87 3.50 23.53
CA SER A 45 -15.05 3.69 24.36
C SER A 45 -16.17 2.69 24.01
N ALA A 46 -17.06 2.41 24.95
CA ALA A 46 -18.24 1.59 24.70
C ALA A 46 -19.17 2.22 23.65
N ASP A 47 -19.26 3.56 23.64
CA ASP A 47 -20.07 4.32 22.69
C ASP A 47 -19.52 4.19 21.27
N ASP A 48 -18.20 4.30 21.07
CA ASP A 48 -17.56 4.09 19.76
C ASP A 48 -17.79 2.67 19.22
N ILE A 49 -17.71 1.65 20.09
CA ILE A 49 -18.01 0.26 19.74
C ILE A 49 -19.48 0.12 19.31
N GLN A 50 -20.39 0.76 20.04
CA GLN A 50 -21.82 0.75 19.72
C GLN A 50 -22.12 1.47 18.40
N ASP A 51 -21.43 2.57 18.11
CA ASP A 51 -21.56 3.31 16.84
C ASP A 51 -21.04 2.49 15.65
N CYS A 52 -19.92 1.79 15.80
CA CYS A 52 -19.44 0.81 14.83
C CYS A 52 -20.50 -0.28 14.55
N LYS A 53 -21.10 -0.83 15.62
CA LYS A 53 -22.16 -1.83 15.51
C LYS A 53 -23.38 -1.29 14.77
N ASN A 54 -23.88 -0.13 15.18
CA ASN A 54 -25.06 0.48 14.58
C ASN A 54 -24.83 0.81 13.10
N THR A 55 -23.62 1.26 12.75
CA THR A 55 -23.26 1.55 11.37
C THR A 55 -23.19 0.29 10.53
N LEU A 56 -22.62 -0.81 11.06
CA LEU A 56 -22.61 -2.11 10.39
C LEU A 56 -24.04 -2.66 10.18
N LEU A 57 -24.91 -2.53 11.17
CA LEU A 57 -26.31 -2.99 11.05
C LEU A 57 -27.07 -2.21 9.98
N ARG A 58 -26.79 -0.92 9.78
CA ARG A 58 -27.37 -0.09 8.70
C ARG A 58 -26.73 -0.37 7.33
N ASN A 59 -25.49 -0.86 7.31
CA ASN A 59 -24.71 -1.11 6.11
C ASN A 59 -24.03 -2.49 6.19
N PRO A 60 -24.80 -3.60 6.11
CA PRO A 60 -24.34 -4.95 6.44
C PRO A 60 -23.25 -5.48 5.51
N ASP A 61 -23.08 -4.88 4.33
CA ASP A 61 -22.05 -5.26 3.34
C ASP A 61 -20.83 -4.31 3.35
N SER A 62 -20.77 -3.37 4.33
CA SER A 62 -19.68 -2.37 4.38
C SER A 62 -18.68 -2.70 5.48
N PHE A 63 -17.41 -2.41 5.22
CA PHE A 63 -16.32 -2.47 6.19
C PHE A 63 -16.22 -1.12 6.91
N ILE A 64 -16.51 -1.10 8.22
CA ILE A 64 -16.54 0.12 9.01
C ILE A 64 -15.18 0.29 9.71
N LEU A 65 -14.61 1.47 9.65
CA LEU A 65 -13.35 1.86 10.27
C LEU A 65 -13.61 2.98 11.28
N GLY A 66 -13.30 2.72 12.55
CA GLY A 66 -13.30 3.77 13.57
C GLY A 66 -12.04 4.63 13.42
N CYS A 67 -12.17 5.87 13.00
CA CYS A 67 -11.05 6.74 12.66
C CYS A 67 -10.78 7.77 13.74
N ARG A 68 -9.55 7.80 14.26
CA ARG A 68 -9.09 8.76 15.26
C ARG A 68 -8.87 10.14 14.63
N ASN A 69 -9.20 11.18 15.36
CA ASN A 69 -8.92 12.54 14.93
C ASN A 69 -7.50 12.96 15.34
N PHE A 70 -6.56 12.92 14.40
CA PHE A 70 -5.15 13.28 14.61
C PHE A 70 -4.88 14.79 14.61
N ASP A 71 -5.87 15.63 14.31
CA ASP A 71 -5.70 17.10 14.30
C ASP A 71 -5.83 17.72 15.70
N ARG A 72 -6.26 16.95 16.70
CA ARG A 72 -6.33 17.41 18.10
C ARG A 72 -4.92 17.65 18.65
N LYS A 73 -4.75 18.75 19.41
CA LYS A 73 -3.46 19.14 20.02
C LYS A 73 -2.87 18.11 21.00
N SER A 74 -3.71 17.22 21.53
CA SER A 74 -3.32 16.13 22.44
C SER A 74 -2.55 14.98 21.77
N VAL A 75 -2.56 14.89 20.44
CA VAL A 75 -1.89 13.81 19.71
C VAL A 75 -0.40 14.07 19.60
N PRO A 76 0.47 13.11 20.02
CA PRO A 76 1.91 13.24 19.87
C PRO A 76 2.31 13.50 18.40
N TRP A 77 3.27 14.43 18.18
CA TRP A 77 3.69 14.84 16.84
C TRP A 77 4.21 13.67 15.98
N LYS A 78 4.90 12.70 16.60
CA LYS A 78 5.40 11.48 15.91
C LYS A 78 4.25 10.65 15.32
N SER A 79 3.17 10.47 16.06
CA SER A 79 1.97 9.76 15.60
C SER A 79 1.29 10.51 14.46
N ARG A 80 1.22 11.85 14.56
CA ARG A 80 0.66 12.72 13.51
C ARG A 80 1.47 12.63 12.21
N VAL A 81 2.80 12.74 12.28
CA VAL A 81 3.69 12.64 11.11
C VAL A 81 3.61 11.25 10.50
N GLY A 82 3.67 10.20 11.32
CA GLY A 82 3.54 8.82 10.84
C GLY A 82 2.22 8.55 10.13
N ASN A 83 1.10 8.98 10.72
CA ASN A 83 -0.21 8.81 10.11
C ASN A 83 -0.35 9.63 8.80
N ASN A 84 0.13 10.87 8.76
CA ASN A 84 0.09 11.70 7.55
C ASN A 84 0.93 11.09 6.43
N PHE A 85 2.11 10.56 6.74
CA PHE A 85 2.93 9.84 5.77
C PHE A 85 2.20 8.60 5.26
N THR A 86 1.62 7.79 6.14
CA THR A 86 0.87 6.59 5.76
C THR A 86 -0.38 6.94 4.93
N LYS A 87 -1.12 7.98 5.28
CA LYS A 87 -2.24 8.52 4.47
C LYS A 87 -1.80 8.88 3.05
N LEU A 88 -0.67 9.60 2.90
CA LEU A 88 -0.11 9.95 1.59
C LEU A 88 0.21 8.70 0.78
N VAL A 89 0.86 7.73 1.40
CA VAL A 89 1.21 6.46 0.78
C VAL A 89 -0.05 5.71 0.34
N PHE A 90 -1.05 5.55 1.20
CA PHE A 90 -2.31 4.88 0.84
C PHE A 90 -3.05 5.62 -0.27
N LYS A 91 -3.12 6.95 -0.21
CA LYS A 91 -3.77 7.77 -1.24
C LYS A 91 -3.07 7.65 -2.60
N TYR A 92 -1.75 7.81 -2.65
CA TYR A 92 -1.02 7.92 -3.91
C TYR A 92 -0.51 6.57 -4.44
N LEU A 93 -0.14 5.64 -3.57
CA LEU A 93 0.38 4.33 -3.99
C LEU A 93 -0.72 3.25 -4.04
N CYS A 94 -1.70 3.31 -3.15
CA CYS A 94 -2.77 2.32 -3.11
C CYS A 94 -4.10 2.84 -3.69
N GLY A 95 -4.24 4.15 -3.96
CA GLY A 95 -5.47 4.76 -4.44
C GLY A 95 -6.62 4.71 -3.43
N LEU A 96 -6.30 4.65 -2.13
CA LEU A 96 -7.23 4.61 -1.00
C LEU A 96 -7.17 5.91 -0.21
N LYS A 97 -8.33 6.56 -0.02
CA LYS A 97 -8.47 7.74 0.84
C LYS A 97 -8.98 7.27 2.21
N ILE A 98 -8.08 7.02 3.14
CA ILE A 98 -8.39 6.58 4.50
C ILE A 98 -7.74 7.52 5.50
N SER A 99 -8.50 7.92 6.52
CA SER A 99 -8.06 8.87 7.53
C SER A 99 -7.20 8.25 8.63
N ASP A 100 -7.44 6.98 8.96
CA ASP A 100 -6.68 6.22 9.94
C ASP A 100 -6.49 4.77 9.46
N THR A 101 -5.26 4.42 9.13
CA THR A 101 -4.91 3.09 8.62
C THR A 101 -4.59 2.09 9.72
N GLN A 102 -4.51 2.55 10.98
CA GLN A 102 -3.98 1.79 12.10
C GLN A 102 -4.97 1.63 13.25
N THR A 103 -6.24 1.99 13.03
CA THR A 103 -7.27 1.79 14.04
C THR A 103 -7.49 0.30 14.31
N GLY A 104 -7.57 -0.09 15.58
CA GLY A 104 -7.98 -1.45 16.02
C GLY A 104 -9.50 -1.63 16.03
N LEU A 105 -10.28 -0.53 16.09
CA LEU A 105 -11.73 -0.58 16.12
C LEU A 105 -12.29 -0.66 14.70
N ARG A 106 -12.81 -1.82 14.33
CA ARG A 106 -13.36 -2.11 13.01
C ARG A 106 -14.60 -2.96 13.10
N ALA A 107 -15.60 -2.68 12.27
CA ALA A 107 -16.72 -3.58 12.09
C ALA A 107 -16.65 -4.22 10.69
N ILE A 108 -16.62 -5.55 10.66
CA ILE A 108 -16.25 -6.35 9.50
C ILE A 108 -17.45 -7.21 9.10
N PRO A 109 -18.02 -7.04 7.89
CA PRO A 109 -19.16 -7.84 7.44
C PRO A 109 -18.77 -9.29 7.19
N LYS A 110 -19.74 -10.19 7.35
CA LYS A 110 -19.55 -11.65 7.25
C LYS A 110 -18.86 -12.08 5.96
N GLU A 111 -19.29 -11.59 4.83
CA GLU A 111 -18.72 -12.00 3.54
C GLU A 111 -17.28 -11.54 3.38
N PHE A 112 -16.95 -10.36 3.90
CA PHE A 112 -15.58 -9.88 3.87
C PHE A 112 -14.67 -10.66 4.82
N MET A 113 -15.18 -11.12 5.98
CA MET A 113 -14.41 -12.01 6.88
C MET A 113 -13.90 -13.25 6.17
N LYS A 114 -14.69 -13.85 5.27
CA LYS A 114 -14.27 -15.03 4.49
C LYS A 114 -13.05 -14.73 3.63
N ALA A 115 -13.03 -13.56 2.96
CA ALA A 115 -11.87 -13.12 2.18
C ALA A 115 -10.64 -12.88 3.08
N LEU A 116 -10.86 -12.35 4.29
CA LEU A 116 -9.80 -12.04 5.23
C LEU A 116 -9.10 -13.28 5.80
N LEU A 117 -9.71 -14.46 5.81
CA LEU A 117 -9.06 -15.70 6.26
C LEU A 117 -7.83 -16.05 5.41
N THR A 118 -7.85 -15.70 4.12
CA THR A 118 -6.77 -15.98 3.17
C THR A 118 -5.85 -14.78 2.92
N THR A 119 -6.18 -13.62 3.48
CA THR A 119 -5.36 -12.40 3.37
C THR A 119 -4.00 -12.62 4.05
N PRO A 120 -2.87 -12.29 3.40
CA PRO A 120 -1.54 -12.42 3.98
C PRO A 120 -1.38 -11.62 5.27
N GLY A 121 -0.41 -12.03 6.10
CA GLY A 121 -0.06 -11.36 7.36
C GLY A 121 -0.50 -12.15 8.59
N GLU A 122 0.40 -12.21 9.57
CA GLU A 122 0.17 -12.95 10.82
C GLU A 122 0.27 -12.04 12.05
N LYS A 123 0.91 -10.87 11.88
CA LYS A 123 1.16 -9.89 12.94
C LYS A 123 0.40 -8.60 12.67
N PHE A 124 0.96 -7.45 13.02
CA PHE A 124 0.32 -6.12 12.85
C PHE A 124 0.10 -5.73 11.39
N GLU A 125 0.94 -6.22 10.46
CA GLU A 125 0.77 -5.99 9.03
C GLU A 125 -0.56 -6.51 8.49
N TYR A 126 -1.20 -7.46 9.18
CA TYR A 126 -2.50 -7.98 8.79
C TYR A 126 -3.58 -6.91 8.78
N GLU A 127 -3.57 -5.99 9.73
CA GLU A 127 -4.55 -4.90 9.81
C GLU A 127 -4.45 -3.94 8.61
N THR A 128 -3.23 -3.69 8.15
CA THR A 128 -2.98 -2.95 6.91
C THR A 128 -3.47 -3.72 5.69
N ASN A 129 -3.21 -5.04 5.67
CA ASN A 129 -3.62 -5.90 4.57
C ASN A 129 -5.14 -6.07 4.47
N MET A 130 -5.87 -6.03 5.59
CA MET A 130 -7.34 -6.00 5.59
C MET A 130 -7.87 -4.78 4.83
N ILE A 131 -7.29 -3.61 5.03
CA ILE A 131 -7.68 -2.38 4.32
C ILE A 131 -7.38 -2.50 2.82
N LEU A 132 -6.21 -3.00 2.47
CA LEU A 132 -5.82 -3.20 1.07
C LEU A 132 -6.70 -4.23 0.37
N GLU A 133 -7.05 -5.32 1.05
CA GLU A 133 -7.96 -6.36 0.56
C GLU A 133 -9.37 -5.82 0.35
N GLY A 134 -9.82 -4.91 1.21
CA GLY A 134 -11.13 -4.28 1.13
C GLY A 134 -11.29 -3.31 -0.05
N LYS A 135 -10.21 -2.77 -0.61
CA LYS A 135 -10.23 -1.72 -1.64
C LYS A 135 -11.20 -1.99 -2.79
N ASP A 136 -11.21 -3.22 -3.29
CA ASP A 136 -12.00 -3.59 -4.47
C ASP A 136 -13.13 -4.58 -4.15
N LYS A 137 -13.29 -4.98 -2.88
CA LYS A 137 -14.21 -6.04 -2.47
C LYS A 137 -15.38 -5.56 -1.63
N VAL A 138 -15.21 -4.45 -0.91
CA VAL A 138 -16.21 -3.98 0.06
C VAL A 138 -16.22 -2.45 0.09
N ASN A 139 -17.39 -1.87 0.33
CA ASN A 139 -17.49 -0.45 0.58
C ASN A 139 -16.91 -0.14 1.97
N MET A 140 -16.04 0.87 2.08
CA MET A 140 -15.45 1.29 3.36
C MET A 140 -16.11 2.56 3.86
N ILE A 141 -16.53 2.54 5.12
CA ILE A 141 -17.15 3.68 5.81
C ILE A 141 -16.29 4.04 7.00
N GLU A 142 -15.83 5.27 7.06
CA GLU A 142 -15.11 5.82 8.22
C GLU A 142 -16.09 6.50 9.18
N ILE A 143 -15.98 6.19 10.46
CA ILE A 143 -16.69 6.89 11.52
C ILE A 143 -15.68 7.50 12.49
N PRO A 144 -15.90 8.76 12.95
CA PRO A 144 -15.03 9.37 13.94
C PRO A 144 -15.17 8.66 15.28
N ILE A 145 -14.05 8.39 15.94
CA ILE A 145 -14.01 7.83 17.29
C ILE A 145 -13.21 8.72 18.22
N GLU A 146 -13.56 8.66 19.51
CA GLU A 146 -12.78 9.27 20.56
C GLU A 146 -11.75 8.28 21.09
N THR A 147 -10.48 8.67 21.08
CA THR A 147 -9.42 7.86 21.68
C THR A 147 -9.18 8.30 23.09
N ILE A 148 -9.29 7.38 24.03
CA ILE A 148 -8.92 7.62 25.44
C ILE A 148 -7.40 7.46 25.50
N TYR A 149 -6.69 8.60 25.70
CA TYR A 149 -5.26 8.57 25.97
C TYR A 149 -5.06 8.57 27.48
N ASP A 150 -4.55 7.48 28.02
CA ASP A 150 -4.10 7.44 29.42
C ASP A 150 -2.92 8.40 29.64
N SER A 151 -2.86 8.95 30.88
CA SER A 151 -1.91 9.97 31.28
C SER A 151 -0.45 9.66 30.92
N LYS A 152 0.30 10.69 30.63
CA LYS A 152 1.63 10.90 30.04
C LYS A 152 2.78 9.89 30.30
N GLU A 153 2.62 8.84 31.07
CA GLU A 153 3.74 8.01 31.54
C GLU A 153 3.88 6.60 30.90
N ASN A 154 2.88 6.09 30.17
CA ASN A 154 2.92 4.76 29.59
C ASN A 154 2.52 4.70 28.11
N HIS A 155 3.12 5.56 27.27
CA HIS A 155 3.01 5.41 25.82
C HIS A 155 3.92 4.30 25.28
N HIS A 156 3.66 3.06 25.63
CA HIS A 156 4.14 1.93 24.82
C HIS A 156 3.24 1.81 23.58
N THR A 157 3.42 2.72 22.62
CA THR A 157 2.91 2.48 21.27
C THR A 157 3.69 1.30 20.70
N HIS A 158 3.06 0.14 20.61
CA HIS A 158 3.61 -1.04 19.91
C HIS A 158 3.69 -0.82 18.39
N PHE A 159 3.48 0.41 17.93
CA PHE A 159 3.58 0.81 16.54
C PHE A 159 5.06 0.93 16.13
N ASP A 160 5.50 0.03 15.26
CA ASP A 160 6.78 0.11 14.56
C ASP A 160 6.51 0.60 13.12
N PRO A 161 6.74 1.91 12.82
CA PRO A 161 6.46 2.46 11.49
C PRO A 161 7.14 1.67 10.35
N LEU A 162 8.28 1.06 10.63
CA LEU A 162 9.05 0.28 9.66
C LEU A 162 8.42 -1.10 9.42
N LYS A 163 7.95 -1.77 10.47
CA LYS A 163 7.37 -3.12 10.33
C LYS A 163 5.96 -3.09 9.79
N ASP A 164 5.15 -2.13 10.23
CA ASP A 164 3.73 -2.04 9.86
C ASP A 164 3.55 -1.52 8.42
N SER A 165 4.52 -0.75 7.93
CA SER A 165 4.59 -0.32 6.52
C SER A 165 5.33 -1.31 5.61
N MET A 166 5.76 -2.47 6.12
CA MET A 166 6.64 -3.41 5.40
C MET A 166 6.07 -3.87 4.05
N MET A 167 4.76 -4.02 3.93
CA MET A 167 4.15 -4.40 2.64
C MET A 167 4.30 -3.30 1.59
N ILE A 168 4.12 -2.05 2.00
CA ILE A 168 4.28 -0.87 1.13
C ILE A 168 5.74 -0.73 0.74
N TYR A 169 6.66 -0.83 1.72
CA TYR A 169 8.10 -0.83 1.44
C TYR A 169 8.50 -1.97 0.53
N ARG A 170 7.92 -3.16 0.70
CA ARG A 170 8.18 -4.30 -0.18
C ARG A 170 7.83 -4.00 -1.64
N ILE A 171 6.71 -3.35 -1.90
CA ILE A 171 6.31 -2.97 -3.27
C ILE A 171 7.28 -1.94 -3.83
N ILE A 172 7.59 -0.88 -3.07
CA ILE A 172 8.54 0.17 -3.49
C ILE A 172 9.93 -0.43 -3.69
N ILE A 173 10.41 -1.26 -2.76
CA ILE A 173 11.70 -1.93 -2.88
C ILE A 173 11.71 -2.85 -4.10
N SER A 174 10.65 -3.64 -4.33
CA SER A 174 10.56 -4.51 -5.50
C SER A 174 10.57 -3.71 -6.81
N TYR A 175 9.89 -2.57 -6.85
CA TYR A 175 9.90 -1.65 -7.98
C TYR A 175 11.30 -1.05 -8.21
N SER A 176 11.96 -0.60 -7.13
CA SER A 176 13.33 -0.06 -7.18
C SER A 176 14.32 -1.11 -7.64
N LEU A 177 14.23 -2.35 -7.14
CA LEU A 177 15.08 -3.46 -7.55
C LEU A 177 14.87 -3.82 -9.02
N ALA A 178 13.64 -3.82 -9.51
CA ALA A 178 13.35 -4.05 -10.94
C ALA A 178 13.98 -2.96 -11.82
N ALA A 179 13.89 -1.69 -11.41
CA ALA A 179 14.50 -0.57 -12.11
C ALA A 179 16.04 -0.66 -12.10
N PHE A 180 16.63 -0.96 -10.94
CA PHE A 180 18.07 -1.10 -10.78
C PHE A 180 18.65 -2.27 -11.59
N PHE A 181 17.98 -3.43 -11.54
CA PHE A 181 18.38 -4.58 -12.35
C PHE A 181 18.33 -4.27 -13.85
N SER A 182 17.27 -3.58 -14.30
CA SER A 182 17.14 -3.19 -15.71
C SER A 182 18.24 -2.19 -16.13
N ALA A 183 18.65 -1.28 -15.23
CA ALA A 183 19.75 -0.35 -15.49
C ALA A 183 21.11 -1.08 -15.62
N ILE A 184 21.35 -2.11 -14.79
CA ILE A 184 22.56 -2.96 -14.92
C ILE A 184 22.56 -3.65 -16.28
N VAL A 185 21.44 -4.23 -16.71
CA VAL A 185 21.33 -4.89 -18.01
C VAL A 185 21.56 -3.89 -19.15
N ASP A 186 20.96 -2.70 -19.06
CA ASP A 186 21.15 -1.62 -20.05
C ASP A 186 22.63 -1.27 -20.22
N PHE A 187 23.30 -1.01 -19.10
CA PHE A 187 24.71 -0.66 -19.10
C PHE A 187 25.61 -1.79 -19.62
N THR A 188 25.33 -3.02 -19.20
CA THR A 188 26.10 -4.19 -19.62
C THR A 188 25.98 -4.44 -21.13
N LEU A 189 24.77 -4.41 -21.67
CA LEU A 189 24.52 -4.61 -23.10
C LEU A 189 25.13 -3.48 -23.93
N PHE A 190 25.01 -2.20 -23.45
CA PHE A 190 25.66 -1.07 -24.08
C PHE A 190 27.18 -1.27 -24.15
N ALA A 191 27.81 -1.63 -23.02
CA ALA A 191 29.25 -1.85 -22.97
C ALA A 191 29.71 -2.98 -23.91
N ILE A 192 28.99 -4.10 -23.93
CA ILE A 192 29.30 -5.24 -24.82
C ILE A 192 29.22 -4.81 -26.29
N THR A 193 28.10 -4.22 -26.71
CA THR A 193 27.89 -3.86 -28.12
C THR A 193 28.85 -2.77 -28.58
N ASN A 194 29.11 -1.77 -27.72
CA ASN A 194 30.06 -0.72 -28.02
C ASN A 194 31.50 -1.28 -28.16
N ASN A 195 31.90 -2.22 -27.32
CA ASN A 195 33.21 -2.89 -27.43
C ASN A 195 33.34 -3.79 -28.68
N LEU A 196 32.20 -4.27 -29.23
CA LEU A 196 32.17 -4.99 -30.50
C LEU A 196 32.30 -4.04 -31.74
N GLY A 197 32.52 -2.73 -31.51
CA GLY A 197 32.71 -1.76 -32.56
C GLY A 197 31.42 -1.24 -33.21
N THR A 198 30.25 -1.47 -32.60
CA THR A 198 29.01 -0.92 -33.12
C THR A 198 28.90 0.58 -32.79
N SER A 199 28.07 1.32 -33.54
CA SER A 199 27.85 2.74 -33.27
C SER A 199 27.17 2.94 -31.91
N ILE A 200 27.46 4.10 -31.27
CA ILE A 200 26.85 4.49 -29.98
C ILE A 200 25.32 4.49 -30.07
N TRP A 201 24.76 4.94 -31.20
CA TRP A 201 23.30 4.95 -31.41
C TRP A 201 22.71 3.54 -31.41
N PHE A 202 23.36 2.60 -32.13
CA PHE A 202 22.93 1.22 -32.15
C PHE A 202 23.04 0.57 -30.76
N SER A 203 24.20 0.75 -30.10
CA SER A 203 24.45 0.19 -28.75
C SER A 203 23.42 0.69 -27.75
N THR A 204 23.12 2.01 -27.76
CA THR A 204 22.12 2.61 -26.88
C THR A 204 20.71 2.11 -27.16
N GLY A 205 20.31 2.10 -28.46
CA GLY A 205 18.97 1.65 -28.85
C GLY A 205 18.73 0.18 -28.53
N PHE A 206 19.71 -0.68 -28.82
CA PHE A 206 19.65 -2.11 -28.52
C PHE A 206 19.57 -2.39 -27.03
N ALA A 207 20.46 -1.80 -26.23
CA ALA A 207 20.48 -1.95 -24.79
C ALA A 207 19.16 -1.45 -24.15
N ARG A 208 18.68 -0.27 -24.56
CA ARG A 208 17.44 0.32 -24.05
C ARG A 208 16.20 -0.49 -24.40
N THR A 209 16.14 -1.07 -25.59
CA THR A 209 15.00 -1.92 -25.98
C THR A 209 14.90 -3.15 -25.10
N ILE A 210 16.02 -3.85 -24.88
CA ILE A 210 16.04 -5.06 -24.06
C ILE A 210 15.78 -4.74 -22.59
N SER A 211 16.47 -3.73 -22.04
CA SER A 211 16.31 -3.34 -20.63
C SER A 211 14.88 -2.88 -20.30
N SER A 212 14.24 -2.12 -21.21
CA SER A 212 12.84 -1.71 -21.07
C SER A 212 11.88 -2.90 -21.10
N GLY A 213 12.11 -3.90 -21.95
CA GLY A 213 11.33 -5.14 -21.99
C GLY A 213 11.45 -5.92 -20.68
N ILE A 214 12.65 -6.02 -20.13
CA ILE A 214 12.92 -6.68 -18.83
C ILE A 214 12.22 -5.91 -17.70
N ASN A 215 12.33 -4.58 -17.67
CA ASN A 215 11.68 -3.75 -16.66
C ASN A 215 10.15 -3.91 -16.71
N PHE A 216 9.57 -3.88 -17.91
CA PHE A 216 8.14 -4.15 -18.11
C PHE A 216 7.74 -5.51 -17.55
N TYR A 217 8.50 -6.58 -17.87
CA TYR A 217 8.22 -7.94 -17.39
C TYR A 217 8.22 -8.02 -15.86
N PHE A 218 9.25 -7.47 -15.20
CA PHE A 218 9.33 -7.48 -13.74
C PHE A 218 8.21 -6.66 -13.11
N ASN A 219 7.95 -5.45 -13.60
CA ASN A 219 6.89 -4.61 -13.06
C ASN A 219 5.53 -5.28 -13.21
N ARG A 220 5.21 -5.79 -14.39
CA ARG A 220 3.93 -6.45 -14.64
C ARG A 220 3.72 -7.71 -13.79
N ASN A 221 4.72 -8.61 -13.75
CA ASN A 221 4.53 -9.95 -13.19
C ASN A 221 4.94 -10.07 -11.72
N LYS A 222 5.92 -9.31 -11.24
CA LYS A 222 6.46 -9.42 -9.88
C LYS A 222 6.02 -8.27 -8.97
N VAL A 223 6.07 -7.03 -9.46
CA VAL A 223 5.72 -5.85 -8.65
C VAL A 223 4.22 -5.69 -8.56
N PHE A 224 3.54 -5.49 -9.69
CA PHE A 224 2.10 -5.18 -9.73
C PHE A 224 1.20 -6.42 -9.94
N LYS A 225 1.76 -7.56 -10.32
CA LYS A 225 1.04 -8.84 -10.56
C LYS A 225 -0.22 -8.65 -11.41
N SER A 226 -0.12 -7.88 -12.49
CA SER A 226 -1.25 -7.49 -13.33
C SER A 226 -1.64 -8.58 -14.33
N ASN A 227 -2.96 -8.82 -14.45
CA ASN A 227 -3.55 -9.80 -15.38
C ASN A 227 -4.18 -9.14 -16.64
N GLY A 228 -3.94 -7.84 -16.88
CA GLY A 228 -4.47 -7.12 -18.04
C GLY A 228 -3.84 -7.58 -19.36
N ASN A 229 -4.38 -7.07 -20.49
CA ASN A 229 -3.86 -7.36 -21.82
C ASN A 229 -2.40 -6.88 -21.95
N VAL A 230 -1.50 -7.80 -22.29
CA VAL A 230 -0.05 -7.56 -22.33
C VAL A 230 0.31 -6.48 -23.36
N ALA A 231 -0.25 -6.54 -24.56
CA ALA A 231 0.08 -5.63 -25.64
C ALA A 231 -0.34 -4.19 -25.30
N VAL A 232 -1.55 -4.02 -24.77
CA VAL A 232 -2.05 -2.71 -24.34
C VAL A 232 -1.21 -2.12 -23.21
N GLN A 233 -0.85 -2.95 -22.23
CA GLN A 233 0.01 -2.53 -21.12
C GLN A 233 1.40 -2.17 -21.59
N PHE A 234 1.96 -2.93 -22.52
CA PHE A 234 3.28 -2.66 -23.10
C PHE A 234 3.29 -1.34 -23.89
N MET A 235 2.28 -1.09 -24.72
CA MET A 235 2.17 0.19 -25.46
C MET A 235 2.07 1.39 -24.49
N LYS A 236 1.23 1.30 -23.47
CA LYS A 236 1.12 2.34 -22.44
C LYS A 236 2.44 2.56 -21.69
N TYR A 237 3.16 1.48 -21.40
CA TYR A 237 4.44 1.53 -20.72
C TYR A 237 5.51 2.21 -21.57
N ILE A 238 5.62 1.87 -22.85
CA ILE A 238 6.57 2.53 -23.78
C ILE A 238 6.25 4.02 -23.91
N LEU A 239 4.97 4.37 -24.04
CA LEU A 239 4.57 5.78 -24.06
C LEU A 239 5.01 6.51 -22.78
N LEU A 240 4.82 5.89 -21.61
CA LEU A 240 5.29 6.45 -20.35
C LEU A 240 6.79 6.64 -20.32
N VAL A 241 7.58 5.67 -20.80
CA VAL A 241 9.05 5.77 -20.85
C VAL A 241 9.50 6.96 -21.72
N ILE A 242 8.88 7.14 -22.88
CA ILE A 242 9.18 8.28 -23.78
C ILE A 242 8.79 9.59 -23.10
N CYS A 243 7.56 9.69 -22.55
CA CYS A 243 7.09 10.91 -21.89
C CYS A 243 7.94 11.26 -20.66
N SER A 244 8.34 10.27 -19.88
CA SER A 244 9.17 10.48 -18.68
C SER A 244 10.58 10.96 -19.06
N GLY A 245 11.18 10.38 -20.11
CA GLY A 245 12.49 10.82 -20.60
C GLY A 245 12.49 12.26 -21.14
N THR A 246 11.47 12.62 -21.92
CA THR A 246 11.31 14.00 -22.43
C THR A 246 11.01 14.99 -21.30
N ALA A 247 10.16 14.61 -20.34
CA ALA A 247 9.87 15.42 -19.17
C ALA A 247 11.11 15.65 -18.30
N SER A 248 11.95 14.62 -18.11
CA SER A 248 13.22 14.76 -17.39
C SER A 248 14.12 15.81 -18.04
N ALA A 249 14.36 15.70 -19.33
CA ALA A 249 15.19 16.65 -20.05
C ALA A 249 14.64 18.08 -19.97
N PHE A 250 13.33 18.24 -20.18
CA PHE A 250 12.67 19.55 -20.11
C PHE A 250 12.76 20.17 -18.72
N LEU A 251 12.43 19.41 -17.67
CA LEU A 251 12.47 19.90 -16.28
C LEU A 251 13.89 20.29 -15.86
N ILE A 252 14.90 19.47 -16.19
CA ILE A 252 16.30 19.78 -15.88
C ILE A 252 16.69 21.10 -16.54
N THR A 253 16.40 21.27 -17.83
CA THR A 253 16.73 22.50 -18.56
C THR A 253 16.08 23.73 -17.93
N ARG A 254 14.77 23.65 -17.64
CA ARG A 254 14.03 24.77 -17.02
C ARG A 254 14.51 25.12 -15.63
N LEU A 255 14.82 24.11 -14.82
CA LEU A 255 15.31 24.35 -13.45
C LEU A 255 16.72 24.95 -13.44
N LEU A 256 17.55 24.62 -14.43
CA LEU A 256 18.88 25.25 -14.60
C LEU A 256 18.79 26.71 -14.99
N GLU A 257 17.77 27.13 -15.72
CA GLU A 257 17.52 28.54 -16.05
C GLU A 257 17.14 29.37 -14.80
N VAL A 258 16.49 28.74 -13.81
CA VAL A 258 15.98 29.43 -12.61
C VAL A 258 16.96 29.34 -11.44
N PHE A 259 17.64 28.19 -11.28
CA PHE A 259 18.51 27.93 -10.14
C PHE A 259 19.97 27.75 -10.57
N SER A 260 20.86 28.51 -9.95
CA SER A 260 22.32 28.37 -10.13
C SER A 260 22.89 27.23 -9.29
N ILE A 261 22.33 26.03 -9.46
CA ILE A 261 22.70 24.82 -8.71
C ILE A 261 23.37 23.82 -9.67
N GLN A 262 24.24 22.96 -9.15
CA GLN A 262 24.91 21.93 -9.94
C GLN A 262 23.89 21.03 -10.68
N VAL A 263 24.11 20.78 -11.95
CA VAL A 263 23.26 19.97 -12.85
C VAL A 263 22.95 18.61 -12.23
N LEU A 264 23.91 17.96 -11.58
CA LEU A 264 23.74 16.64 -10.98
C LEU A 264 22.72 16.64 -9.81
N ILE A 265 22.68 17.72 -9.05
CA ILE A 265 21.72 17.85 -7.93
C ILE A 265 20.31 18.02 -8.51
N ILE A 266 20.14 18.92 -9.49
CA ILE A 266 18.84 19.13 -10.16
C ILE A 266 18.38 17.82 -10.80
N LYS A 267 19.26 17.12 -11.52
CA LYS A 267 18.95 15.82 -12.11
C LYS A 267 18.50 14.82 -11.04
N GLY A 268 19.22 14.71 -9.92
CA GLY A 268 18.83 13.81 -8.84
C GLY A 268 17.41 14.08 -8.30
N VAL A 269 17.08 15.36 -8.08
CA VAL A 269 15.75 15.76 -7.60
C VAL A 269 14.67 15.43 -8.64
N VAL A 270 14.90 15.74 -9.91
CA VAL A 270 13.96 15.44 -11.00
C VAL A 270 13.75 13.94 -11.17
N GLU A 271 14.81 13.12 -11.13
CA GLU A 271 14.69 11.67 -11.26
C GLU A 271 13.94 11.03 -10.05
N VAL A 272 14.16 11.52 -8.84
CA VAL A 272 13.39 11.08 -7.67
C VAL A 272 11.93 11.43 -7.83
N PHE A 273 11.60 12.62 -8.27
CA PHE A 273 10.20 13.02 -8.54
C PHE A 273 9.57 12.15 -9.63
N LEU A 274 10.27 11.96 -10.76
CA LEU A 274 9.77 11.12 -11.85
C LEU A 274 9.66 9.65 -11.47
N PHE A 275 10.52 9.14 -10.60
CA PHE A 275 10.42 7.77 -10.07
C PHE A 275 9.06 7.54 -9.37
N PHE A 276 8.64 8.43 -8.48
CA PHE A 276 7.35 8.31 -7.81
C PHE A 276 6.17 8.56 -8.74
N LEU A 277 6.30 9.50 -9.68
CA LEU A 277 5.27 9.76 -10.68
C LEU A 277 5.08 8.54 -11.61
N ASN A 278 6.18 7.95 -12.09
CA ASN A 278 6.16 6.75 -12.91
C ASN A 278 5.57 5.54 -12.16
N TYR A 279 5.92 5.39 -10.89
CA TYR A 279 5.29 4.37 -10.05
C TYR A 279 3.78 4.58 -9.97
N TYR A 280 3.32 5.80 -9.71
CA TYR A 280 1.90 6.12 -9.62
C TYR A 280 1.17 5.82 -10.93
N ILE A 281 1.71 6.27 -12.07
CA ILE A 281 1.11 6.02 -13.39
C ILE A 281 1.07 4.52 -13.69
N GLN A 282 2.14 3.79 -13.41
CA GLN A 282 2.20 2.35 -13.65
C GLN A 282 1.20 1.59 -12.78
N SER A 283 1.08 1.93 -11.50
CA SER A 283 0.16 1.25 -10.57
C SER A 283 -1.30 1.57 -10.84
N SER A 284 -1.62 2.80 -11.30
CA SER A 284 -2.99 3.30 -11.42
C SER A 284 -3.58 3.20 -12.84
N LEU A 285 -2.74 3.26 -13.88
CA LEU A 285 -3.20 3.38 -15.27
C LEU A 285 -2.71 2.25 -16.19
N ILE A 286 -1.55 1.65 -15.90
CA ILE A 286 -0.93 0.65 -16.78
C ILE A 286 -1.19 -0.76 -16.26
N PHE A 287 -0.82 -1.05 -15.01
CA PHE A 287 -0.88 -2.38 -14.42
C PHE A 287 -2.07 -2.56 -13.48
N VAL A 288 -3.20 -1.94 -13.80
CA VAL A 288 -4.44 -2.11 -13.03
C VAL A 288 -4.87 -3.57 -13.09
N SER A 289 -5.05 -4.20 -11.94
CA SER A 289 -5.66 -5.52 -11.86
C SER A 289 -7.15 -5.38 -12.13
N ARG A 290 -7.65 -5.90 -13.26
CA ARG A 290 -9.10 -6.02 -13.46
C ARG A 290 -9.67 -6.96 -12.41
N LYS A 291 -10.78 -6.58 -11.78
CA LYS A 291 -11.61 -7.48 -10.97
C LYS A 291 -11.77 -8.80 -11.73
N ARG A 292 -11.50 -9.91 -11.07
CA ARG A 292 -12.12 -11.18 -11.50
C ARG A 292 -13.60 -10.96 -11.29
N GLU A 293 -14.35 -10.83 -12.37
CA GLU A 293 -15.80 -11.03 -12.34
C GLU A 293 -16.00 -12.39 -11.69
N ALA A 294 -16.66 -12.39 -10.53
CA ALA A 294 -17.08 -13.62 -9.87
C ALA A 294 -18.09 -14.29 -10.80
N VAL A 295 -17.73 -15.44 -11.35
CA VAL A 295 -18.64 -16.43 -11.91
C VAL A 295 -19.16 -17.28 -10.78
#